data_37f10606a46efd59d7b6d8eea2bfc9ae
#
_entry.id   37f10606a46efd59d7b6d8eea2bfc9ae
#
_cell.length_a   1.000
_cell.length_b   1.000
_cell.length_c   1.000
_cell.angle_alpha   90.00
_cell.angle_beta   90.00
_cell.angle_gamma   90.00
#
_symmetry.space_group_name_H-M   'P 1'
#
loop_
_entity.id
_entity.type
_entity.pdbx_description
1 polymer ?
#
loop_
_entity_poly.entity_id
_entity_poly.type
_entity_poly.pdbx_seq_one_letter_code
_entity_poly.pdbx_strand_id
1 'polypeptide(L)'
;MIKTLELNHVGPSEHLEIEFGDRLTVFTGDNGLGKSFVLDVAWWMLTKEWAGEMAMPQSLINASYNHSEQVEPVILGRFDSINAHNVLQQYIFQRLGQVWNCNSRREEGVIAGNAPSDSIVVYMKCDDTVAMYDPVKAQADEYARLLMQEHSSHYENVSIAFKQHTTRIYTQAELWNGVQKKRRQEFNGLISDWGDWQRESSFAYECLKKGVEHLSPKGEPYSIGSLRRVKADDSRKFPSIRSVLGKETPLIYASAGIRKILSLLYAMTWAWAEHIELCEKYTMKPASKIILMLDEVESHLHPQWQRSILKSLESVMGSLLVDYDVSTQLICTTHSPLVLASLDPIFDEEKDALYTFDMNRETCEIELKREEWVRRGSSAAWLTSPVFGLETDSSEQREEAIKEAKLAVRNRVSEEEARVVHEKLVATLHQADPFWSFWRTRAEKRGWKL
;
A
#
# COMPACT_ATOMS: atom_id res chain seq x y z
N MET A 1 -13.01 10.63 -0.79
CA MET A 1 -12.03 9.93 -1.63
C MET A 1 -11.09 10.92 -2.25
N ILE A 2 -9.84 10.58 -2.41
CA ILE A 2 -8.88 11.41 -3.13
C ILE A 2 -9.07 11.21 -4.64
N LYS A 3 -9.08 12.30 -5.41
CA LYS A 3 -9.26 12.29 -6.87
C LYS A 3 -7.97 12.62 -7.59
N THR A 4 -7.31 13.70 -7.20
CA THR A 4 -6.02 14.08 -7.80
C THR A 4 -5.03 14.50 -6.74
N LEU A 5 -3.76 14.31 -7.04
CA LEU A 5 -2.64 14.84 -6.28
C LEU A 5 -1.62 15.38 -7.27
N GLU A 6 -1.24 16.63 -7.09
CA GLU A 6 -0.22 17.30 -7.88
C GLU A 6 0.88 17.82 -6.95
N LEU A 7 2.11 17.50 -7.28
CA LEU A 7 3.31 17.87 -6.53
C LEU A 7 4.22 18.68 -7.44
N ASN A 8 4.49 19.92 -7.07
CA ASN A 8 5.38 20.80 -7.80
C ASN A 8 6.60 21.12 -6.95
N HIS A 9 7.78 20.73 -7.38
CA HIS A 9 9.07 20.86 -6.69
C HIS A 9 9.09 20.24 -5.28
N VAL A 10 8.39 19.10 -5.11
CA VAL A 10 8.26 18.37 -3.86
C VAL A 10 8.63 16.90 -4.06
N GLY A 11 9.54 16.40 -3.25
CA GLY A 11 9.94 15.00 -3.32
C GLY A 11 10.86 14.67 -4.49
N PRO A 12 10.68 13.51 -5.13
CA PRO A 12 11.68 12.94 -6.04
C PRO A 12 11.69 13.52 -7.46
N SER A 13 10.63 14.23 -7.87
CA SER A 13 10.48 14.82 -9.22
C SER A 13 10.11 16.29 -9.15
N GLU A 14 10.42 17.05 -10.20
CA GLU A 14 10.02 18.46 -10.28
C GLU A 14 8.51 18.62 -10.36
N HIS A 15 7.84 17.71 -11.07
CA HIS A 15 6.40 17.71 -11.22
C HIS A 15 5.87 16.27 -11.26
N LEU A 16 4.88 15.99 -10.42
CA LEU A 16 4.11 14.75 -10.41
C LEU A 16 2.62 15.08 -10.40
N GLU A 17 1.89 14.49 -11.33
CA GLU A 17 0.43 14.59 -11.38
C GLU A 17 -0.19 13.19 -11.36
N ILE A 18 -1.14 12.97 -10.46
CA ILE A 18 -1.78 11.68 -10.22
C ILE A 18 -3.29 11.88 -10.23
N GLU A 19 -3.97 11.13 -11.06
CA GLU A 19 -5.42 10.96 -11.04
C GLU A 19 -5.75 9.59 -10.46
N PHE A 20 -6.30 9.56 -9.24
CA PHE A 20 -6.62 8.30 -8.56
C PHE A 20 -7.87 7.66 -9.14
N GLY A 21 -7.84 6.36 -9.30
CA GLY A 21 -9.02 5.56 -9.61
C GLY A 21 -10.06 5.63 -8.48
N ASP A 22 -11.31 5.57 -8.84
CA ASP A 22 -12.41 5.61 -7.87
C ASP A 22 -12.44 4.37 -6.97
N ARG A 23 -11.97 3.22 -7.50
CA ARG A 23 -11.92 1.94 -6.79
C ARG A 23 -10.50 1.54 -6.42
N LEU A 24 -9.58 1.52 -7.39
CA LEU A 24 -8.23 1.00 -7.23
C LEU A 24 -7.21 1.91 -7.92
N THR A 25 -6.12 2.21 -7.22
CA THR A 25 -4.92 2.79 -7.83
C THR A 25 -3.71 1.95 -7.45
N VAL A 26 -2.96 1.51 -8.47
CA VAL A 26 -1.75 0.71 -8.28
C VAL A 26 -0.55 1.47 -8.79
N PHE A 27 0.47 1.59 -7.95
CA PHE A 27 1.77 2.14 -8.31
C PHE A 27 2.79 1.01 -8.40
N THR A 28 3.57 1.00 -9.48
CA THR A 28 4.69 0.07 -9.68
C THR A 28 5.93 0.80 -10.15
N GLY A 29 7.03 0.11 -10.37
CA GLY A 29 8.32 0.67 -10.80
C GLY A 29 9.44 0.29 -9.84
N ASP A 30 10.68 0.71 -10.13
CA ASP A 30 11.86 0.34 -9.36
C ASP A 30 11.87 0.91 -7.93
N ASN A 31 12.74 0.34 -7.08
CA ASN A 31 12.91 0.79 -5.70
C ASN A 31 13.50 2.20 -5.65
N GLY A 32 13.09 2.98 -4.65
CA GLY A 32 13.64 4.32 -4.41
C GLY A 32 13.08 5.43 -5.31
N LEU A 33 12.14 5.13 -6.22
CA LEU A 33 11.58 6.12 -7.15
C LEU A 33 10.42 6.96 -6.56
N GLY A 34 10.06 6.78 -5.29
CA GLY A 34 9.09 7.66 -4.61
C GLY A 34 7.67 7.11 -4.47
N LYS A 35 7.42 5.82 -4.71
CA LYS A 35 6.10 5.20 -4.52
C LYS A 35 5.55 5.40 -3.11
N SER A 36 6.31 5.03 -2.08
CA SER A 36 5.94 5.22 -0.67
C SER A 36 5.79 6.70 -0.31
N PHE A 37 6.62 7.56 -0.91
CA PHE A 37 6.52 9.01 -0.73
C PHE A 37 5.16 9.55 -1.20
N VAL A 38 4.68 9.11 -2.36
CA VAL A 38 3.34 9.51 -2.86
C VAL A 38 2.25 9.05 -1.89
N LEU A 39 2.34 7.83 -1.34
CA LEU A 39 1.39 7.36 -0.32
C LEU A 39 1.45 8.23 0.95
N ASP A 40 2.64 8.58 1.44
CA ASP A 40 2.80 9.42 2.63
C ASP A 40 2.20 10.83 2.41
N VAL A 41 2.38 11.41 1.21
CA VAL A 41 1.75 12.71 0.86
C VAL A 41 0.23 12.58 0.71
N ALA A 42 -0.27 11.53 0.06
CA ALA A 42 -1.71 11.27 -0.07
C ALA A 42 -2.35 11.07 1.32
N TRP A 43 -1.70 10.33 2.20
CA TRP A 43 -2.10 10.20 3.60
C TRP A 43 -2.20 11.56 4.30
N TRP A 44 -1.13 12.37 4.21
CA TRP A 44 -1.11 13.70 4.82
C TRP A 44 -2.20 14.62 4.25
N MET A 45 -2.42 14.57 2.94
CA MET A 45 -3.49 15.34 2.30
C MET A 45 -4.88 14.95 2.82
N LEU A 46 -5.09 13.68 3.18
CA LEU A 46 -6.35 13.19 3.73
C LEU A 46 -6.53 13.48 5.23
N THR A 47 -5.44 13.45 6.01
CA THR A 47 -5.50 13.47 7.48
C THR A 47 -4.95 14.73 8.13
N LYS A 48 -4.12 15.49 7.39
CA LYS A 48 -3.33 16.64 7.85
C LYS A 48 -2.27 16.31 8.90
N GLU A 49 -1.98 15.04 9.08
CA GLU A 49 -0.91 14.54 9.95
C GLU A 49 0.01 13.63 9.15
N TRP A 50 1.32 13.69 9.35
CA TRP A 50 2.28 12.82 8.67
C TRP A 50 2.29 11.44 9.35
N ALA A 51 2.23 10.38 8.54
CA ALA A 51 2.40 9.00 9.03
C ALA A 51 3.88 8.63 9.23
N GLY A 52 4.79 9.49 8.85
CA GLY A 52 6.24 9.36 8.96
C GLY A 52 6.90 10.72 8.87
N GLU A 53 7.97 10.81 8.10
CA GLU A 53 8.67 12.08 7.87
C GLU A 53 7.86 13.01 6.98
N MET A 54 7.96 14.30 7.24
CA MET A 54 7.30 15.32 6.44
C MET A 54 7.94 15.44 5.05
N ALA A 55 7.11 15.54 4.01
CA ALA A 55 7.60 15.82 2.67
C ALA A 55 8.33 17.16 2.62
N MET A 56 9.52 17.16 2.04
CA MET A 56 10.37 18.34 1.93
C MET A 56 10.46 18.81 0.48
N PRO A 57 10.60 20.14 0.25
CA PRO A 57 10.89 20.69 -1.06
C PRO A 57 12.21 20.17 -1.62
N GLN A 58 12.29 19.98 -2.93
CA GLN A 58 13.53 19.59 -3.62
C GLN A 58 14.70 20.54 -3.34
N SER A 59 14.44 21.85 -3.27
CA SER A 59 15.44 22.85 -2.97
C SER A 59 16.12 22.73 -1.59
N LEU A 60 15.55 21.93 -0.68
CA LEU A 60 16.13 21.62 0.63
C LEU A 60 16.80 20.25 0.68
N ILE A 61 16.43 19.34 -0.22
CA ILE A 61 16.97 17.96 -0.27
C ILE A 61 18.16 17.89 -1.23
N ASN A 62 18.08 18.57 -2.36
CA ASN A 62 19.06 18.47 -3.43
C ASN A 62 20.05 19.66 -3.39
N ALA A 63 21.29 19.40 -2.99
CA ALA A 63 22.35 20.41 -2.94
C ALA A 63 22.72 21.01 -4.31
N SER A 64 22.39 20.32 -5.41
CA SER A 64 22.62 20.76 -6.79
C SER A 64 21.50 21.62 -7.35
N TYR A 65 20.44 21.85 -6.59
CA TYR A 65 19.30 22.65 -7.02
C TYR A 65 19.70 24.12 -7.23
N ASN A 66 19.43 24.66 -8.41
CA ASN A 66 19.82 26.01 -8.78
C ASN A 66 18.95 27.04 -8.04
N HIS A 67 19.47 27.69 -7.01
CA HIS A 67 18.77 28.66 -6.18
C HIS A 67 18.33 29.94 -6.92
N SER A 68 18.63 30.07 -8.21
CA SER A 68 18.31 31.28 -9.01
C SER A 68 16.83 31.38 -9.41
N GLU A 69 16.10 30.27 -9.43
CA GLU A 69 14.65 30.24 -9.68
C GLU A 69 13.91 30.14 -8.35
N GLN A 70 13.22 31.22 -7.97
CA GLN A 70 12.33 31.25 -6.81
C GLN A 70 11.03 30.50 -7.12
N VAL A 71 11.13 29.19 -7.36
CA VAL A 71 9.92 28.38 -7.53
C VAL A 71 9.37 27.99 -6.18
N GLU A 72 8.10 28.27 -5.96
CA GLU A 72 7.39 27.91 -4.71
C GLU A 72 7.01 26.42 -4.76
N PRO A 73 7.45 25.61 -3.78
CA PRO A 73 7.00 24.23 -3.67
C PRO A 73 5.51 24.17 -3.31
N VAL A 74 4.74 23.40 -4.08
CA VAL A 74 3.27 23.35 -3.94
C VAL A 74 2.80 21.89 -3.92
N ILE A 75 1.86 21.59 -3.02
CA ILE A 75 1.06 20.37 -3.00
C ILE A 75 -0.39 20.77 -3.26
N LEU A 76 -0.98 20.18 -4.31
CA LEU A 76 -2.40 20.32 -4.62
C LEU A 76 -3.11 18.98 -4.51
N GLY A 77 -4.32 18.96 -4.00
CA GLY A 77 -5.15 17.76 -3.95
C GLY A 77 -6.61 18.06 -4.15
N ARG A 78 -7.32 17.17 -4.86
CA ARG A 78 -8.77 17.22 -5.03
C ARG A 78 -9.41 16.02 -4.36
N PHE A 79 -10.53 16.28 -3.70
CA PHE A 79 -11.27 15.28 -2.93
C PHE A 79 -12.76 15.39 -3.17
N ASP A 80 -13.45 14.25 -3.05
CA ASP A 80 -14.89 14.25 -2.82
C ASP A 80 -15.16 14.19 -1.32
N SER A 81 -15.90 15.15 -0.79
CA SER A 81 -16.44 15.15 0.56
C SER A 81 -17.96 14.94 0.58
N ILE A 82 -18.54 14.71 1.75
CA ILE A 82 -20.00 14.54 1.92
C ILE A 82 -20.75 15.81 1.49
N ASN A 83 -20.15 16.98 1.73
CA ASN A 83 -20.80 18.29 1.54
C ASN A 83 -20.42 18.97 0.23
N ALA A 84 -19.40 18.49 -0.48
CA ALA A 84 -18.94 19.09 -1.72
C ALA A 84 -18.16 18.07 -2.58
N HIS A 85 -18.48 18.04 -3.87
CA HIS A 85 -17.68 17.30 -4.84
C HIS A 85 -16.52 18.16 -5.33
N ASN A 86 -15.39 17.51 -5.62
CA ASN A 86 -14.23 18.14 -6.26
C ASN A 86 -13.61 19.31 -5.48
N VAL A 87 -13.46 19.13 -4.15
CA VAL A 87 -12.83 20.11 -3.27
C VAL A 87 -11.33 20.20 -3.57
N LEU A 88 -10.86 21.35 -4.02
CA LEU A 88 -9.43 21.61 -4.25
C LEU A 88 -8.78 22.21 -2.99
N GLN A 89 -7.67 21.65 -2.56
CA GLN A 89 -6.82 22.19 -1.51
C GLN A 89 -5.41 22.40 -2.03
N GLN A 90 -4.84 23.58 -1.75
CA GLN A 90 -3.49 23.96 -2.14
C GLN A 90 -2.66 24.28 -0.90
N TYR A 91 -1.44 23.75 -0.84
CA TYR A 91 -0.49 24.00 0.24
C TYR A 91 0.83 24.51 -0.34
N ILE A 92 1.39 25.52 0.29
CA ILE A 92 2.69 26.10 -0.06
C ILE A 92 3.63 25.92 1.13
N PHE A 93 4.88 25.55 0.84
CA PHE A 93 5.88 25.35 1.88
C PHE A 93 6.47 26.67 2.35
N GLN A 94 6.39 26.93 3.65
CA GLN A 94 7.02 28.08 4.28
C GLN A 94 8.40 27.72 4.86
N ARG A 95 9.46 28.26 4.25
CA ARG A 95 10.85 27.94 4.63
C ARG A 95 11.20 28.33 6.05
N LEU A 96 10.72 29.47 6.56
CA LEU A 96 11.03 29.98 7.89
C LEU A 96 10.47 29.11 9.03
N GLY A 97 9.33 28.47 8.84
CA GLY A 97 8.70 27.59 9.82
C GLY A 97 8.86 26.10 9.50
N GLN A 98 9.38 25.77 8.33
CA GLN A 98 9.41 24.39 7.79
C GLN A 98 8.03 23.71 7.87
N VAL A 99 7.00 24.41 7.42
CA VAL A 99 5.61 23.92 7.50
C VAL A 99 4.88 24.11 6.16
N TRP A 100 3.95 23.22 5.89
CA TRP A 100 3.00 23.34 4.79
C TRP A 100 1.78 24.12 5.23
N ASN A 101 1.56 25.29 4.62
CA ASN A 101 0.41 26.14 4.93
C ASN A 101 -0.61 26.12 3.80
N CYS A 102 -1.87 26.02 4.17
CA CYS A 102 -2.98 26.14 3.24
C CYS A 102 -2.96 27.54 2.60
N ASN A 103 -2.97 27.61 1.28
CA ASN A 103 -3.09 28.84 0.55
C ASN A 103 -4.55 29.29 0.59
N SER A 104 -4.83 30.33 1.37
CA SER A 104 -6.18 30.88 1.54
C SER A 104 -6.61 31.85 0.41
N ARG A 105 -5.83 32.02 -0.66
CA ARG A 105 -6.25 32.82 -1.81
C ARG A 105 -7.39 32.09 -2.50
N ARG A 106 -8.56 32.72 -2.50
CA ARG A 106 -9.76 32.23 -3.19
C ARG A 106 -9.55 32.34 -4.71
N GLU A 107 -9.03 31.29 -5.30
CA GLU A 107 -9.31 30.98 -6.69
C GLU A 107 -10.71 30.36 -6.77
N GLU A 108 -11.46 30.59 -7.84
CA GLU A 108 -12.77 29.96 -8.01
C GLU A 108 -12.64 28.45 -7.91
N GLY A 109 -13.26 27.85 -6.90
CA GLY A 109 -13.24 26.41 -6.63
C GLY A 109 -12.30 25.96 -5.50
N VAL A 110 -11.43 26.82 -4.97
CA VAL A 110 -10.58 26.49 -3.80
C VAL A 110 -11.39 26.73 -2.52
N ILE A 111 -11.69 25.67 -1.79
CA ILE A 111 -12.25 25.79 -0.44
C ILE A 111 -11.08 26.04 0.50
N ALA A 112 -10.97 27.28 1.00
CA ALA A 112 -10.04 27.60 2.07
C ALA A 112 -10.43 26.81 3.32
N GLY A 113 -9.62 25.84 3.67
CA GLY A 113 -9.86 25.05 4.88
C GLY A 113 -8.80 23.96 5.06
N ASN A 114 -8.33 23.84 6.29
CA ASN A 114 -7.41 22.79 6.72
C ASN A 114 -8.20 21.52 7.15
N ALA A 115 -9.39 21.32 6.55
CA ALA A 115 -10.27 20.24 6.94
C ALA A 115 -9.71 18.90 6.43
N PRO A 116 -9.53 17.93 7.32
CA PRO A 116 -9.20 16.58 6.91
C PRO A 116 -10.38 15.92 6.17
N SER A 117 -10.13 14.75 5.61
CA SER A 117 -11.15 13.95 4.93
C SER A 117 -12.28 13.53 5.88
N ASP A 118 -13.48 13.37 5.32
CA ASP A 118 -14.63 12.73 5.96
C ASP A 118 -14.61 11.19 5.85
N SER A 119 -13.51 10.64 5.36
CA SER A 119 -13.34 9.21 5.15
C SER A 119 -12.52 8.60 6.29
N ILE A 120 -12.81 7.34 6.63
CA ILE A 120 -11.86 6.53 7.40
C ILE A 120 -10.66 6.23 6.50
N VAL A 121 -9.45 6.39 7.01
CA VAL A 121 -8.23 6.06 6.27
C VAL A 121 -7.40 5.07 7.08
N VAL A 122 -7.05 3.95 6.46
CA VAL A 122 -6.13 2.94 7.02
C VAL A 122 -4.94 2.84 6.09
N TYR A 123 -3.74 3.06 6.61
CA TYR A 123 -2.50 2.97 5.85
C TYR A 123 -1.54 1.99 6.50
N MET A 124 -1.22 0.91 5.80
CA MET A 124 -0.17 -0.04 6.18
C MET A 124 1.08 0.25 5.37
N LYS A 125 2.16 0.58 6.06
CA LYS A 125 3.48 0.86 5.46
C LYS A 125 4.25 -0.44 5.17
N CYS A 126 5.32 -0.33 4.39
CA CYS A 126 6.16 -1.49 4.03
C CYS A 126 6.84 -2.16 5.24
N ASP A 127 7.04 -1.43 6.34
CA ASP A 127 7.59 -1.93 7.62
C ASP A 127 6.52 -2.53 8.56
N ASP A 128 5.30 -2.76 8.05
CA ASP A 128 4.13 -3.22 8.81
C ASP A 128 3.63 -2.24 9.90
N THR A 129 4.11 -1.00 9.91
CA THR A 129 3.50 0.09 10.69
C THR A 129 2.13 0.40 10.11
N VAL A 130 1.12 0.57 10.97
CA VAL A 130 -0.24 0.91 10.57
C VAL A 130 -0.62 2.28 11.11
N ALA A 131 -1.02 3.17 10.22
CA ALA A 131 -1.62 4.45 10.55
C ALA A 131 -3.13 4.38 10.30
N MET A 132 -3.92 4.90 11.24
CA MET A 132 -5.38 4.91 11.18
C MET A 132 -5.91 6.30 11.52
N TYR A 133 -6.84 6.78 10.71
CA TYR A 133 -7.52 8.05 10.87
C TYR A 133 -9.04 7.84 10.90
N ASP A 134 -9.70 8.46 11.86
CA ASP A 134 -11.15 8.44 12.02
C ASP A 134 -11.72 9.88 11.99
N PRO A 135 -12.61 10.20 11.05
CA PRO A 135 -13.15 11.56 10.91
C PRO A 135 -14.04 11.98 12.08
N VAL A 136 -14.74 11.05 12.73
CA VAL A 136 -15.60 11.35 13.89
C VAL A 136 -14.73 11.72 15.09
N LYS A 137 -13.67 10.98 15.32
CA LYS A 137 -12.71 11.29 16.38
C LYS A 137 -12.05 12.65 16.12
N ALA A 138 -11.66 12.94 14.88
CA ALA A 138 -11.05 14.22 14.51
C ALA A 138 -11.99 15.39 14.81
N GLN A 139 -13.28 15.26 14.50
CA GLN A 139 -14.29 16.30 14.80
C GLN A 139 -14.53 16.44 16.31
N ALA A 140 -14.58 15.34 17.05
CA ALA A 140 -14.76 15.36 18.50
C ALA A 140 -13.57 16.02 19.22
N ASP A 141 -12.33 15.74 18.78
CA ASP A 141 -11.13 16.33 19.32
C ASP A 141 -11.06 17.84 18.99
N GLU A 142 -11.46 18.25 17.78
CA GLU A 142 -11.53 19.66 17.38
C GLU A 142 -12.59 20.42 18.20
N TYR A 143 -13.78 19.86 18.39
CA TYR A 143 -14.84 20.47 19.20
C TYR A 143 -14.39 20.65 20.66
N ALA A 144 -13.75 19.62 21.24
CA ALA A 144 -13.18 19.70 22.58
C ALA A 144 -12.12 20.80 22.70
N ARG A 145 -11.28 20.99 21.65
CA ARG A 145 -10.28 22.04 21.60
C ARG A 145 -10.90 23.44 21.56
N LEU A 146 -11.95 23.64 20.76
CA LEU A 146 -12.66 24.92 20.67
C LEU A 146 -13.32 25.31 21.98
N LEU A 147 -14.01 24.37 22.66
CA LEU A 147 -14.62 24.60 23.98
C LEU A 147 -13.59 25.03 25.03
N MET A 148 -12.38 24.45 24.97
CA MET A 148 -11.30 24.82 25.90
C MET A 148 -10.72 26.21 25.60
N GLN A 149 -10.64 26.61 24.34
CA GLN A 149 -10.20 27.96 23.97
C GLN A 149 -11.17 29.05 24.43
N GLU A 150 -12.48 28.80 24.36
CA GLU A 150 -13.50 29.72 24.85
C GLU A 150 -13.47 29.91 26.38
N HIS A 151 -13.03 28.89 27.11
CA HIS A 151 -12.95 28.93 28.58
C HIS A 151 -11.53 29.19 29.13
N SER A 152 -10.55 29.48 28.28
CA SER A 152 -9.12 29.47 28.62
C SER A 152 -8.57 30.73 29.25
N SER A 153 -9.35 31.60 29.89
CA SER A 153 -8.77 32.64 30.76
C SER A 153 -8.05 32.10 32.03
N HIS A 154 -8.10 30.76 32.28
CA HIS A 154 -7.52 30.13 33.48
C HIS A 154 -6.68 28.86 33.24
N TYR A 155 -6.44 28.44 31.99
CA TYR A 155 -5.83 27.12 31.71
C TYR A 155 -4.68 27.16 30.69
N GLU A 156 -3.69 28.05 30.85
CA GLU A 156 -2.46 28.06 30.01
C GLU A 156 -1.70 26.72 30.02
N ASN A 157 -1.86 25.88 31.05
CA ASN A 157 -1.18 24.59 31.19
C ASN A 157 -1.96 23.40 30.60
N VAL A 158 -3.18 23.57 30.16
CA VAL A 158 -4.03 22.47 29.63
C VAL A 158 -3.82 22.28 28.12
N SER A 159 -3.41 23.33 27.41
CA SER A 159 -3.20 23.28 25.95
C SER A 159 -2.09 22.29 25.50
N ILE A 160 -1.16 21.93 26.38
CA ILE A 160 -0.09 20.98 26.08
C ILE A 160 -0.55 19.51 26.23
N ALA A 161 -1.60 19.26 27.02
CA ALA A 161 -2.09 17.90 27.29
C ALA A 161 -3.04 17.37 26.21
N PHE A 162 -3.60 18.23 25.34
CA PHE A 162 -4.61 17.89 24.33
C PHE A 162 -4.10 17.94 22.88
N LYS A 163 -2.81 17.85 22.64
CA LYS A 163 -2.31 17.32 21.36
C LYS A 163 -2.54 15.81 21.31
N GLN A 164 -3.81 15.40 21.41
CA GLN A 164 -4.16 14.05 21.02
C GLN A 164 -4.15 14.04 19.49
N HIS A 165 -3.18 13.32 18.92
CA HIS A 165 -3.14 13.08 17.49
C HIS A 165 -4.45 12.43 17.08
N THR A 166 -5.14 13.00 16.10
CA THR A 166 -6.34 12.42 15.49
C THR A 166 -5.99 11.13 14.75
N THR A 167 -4.74 11.02 14.34
CA THR A 167 -4.13 9.86 13.72
C THR A 167 -3.53 8.95 14.79
N ARG A 168 -3.79 7.65 14.67
CA ARG A 168 -3.19 6.59 15.48
C ARG A 168 -2.17 5.86 14.64
N ILE A 169 -0.91 5.83 15.05
CA ILE A 169 0.19 5.15 14.35
C ILE A 169 0.76 4.11 15.29
N TYR A 170 0.75 2.86 14.86
CA TYR A 170 1.21 1.72 15.62
C TYR A 170 2.20 0.89 14.83
N THR A 171 3.33 0.58 15.45
CA THR A 171 4.21 -0.49 14.97
C THR A 171 3.49 -1.84 15.01
N GLN A 172 3.97 -2.84 14.27
CA GLN A 172 3.39 -4.18 14.32
C GLN A 172 3.33 -4.73 15.75
N ALA A 173 4.35 -4.48 16.56
CA ALA A 173 4.39 -4.94 17.96
C ALA A 173 3.30 -4.28 18.82
N GLU A 174 3.09 -2.97 18.66
CA GLU A 174 2.04 -2.22 19.35
C GLU A 174 0.65 -2.62 18.87
N LEU A 175 0.49 -2.80 17.56
CA LEU A 175 -0.77 -3.28 16.96
C LEU A 175 -1.19 -4.65 17.54
N TRP A 176 -0.22 -5.51 17.84
CA TRP A 176 -0.48 -6.85 18.35
C TRP A 176 -0.66 -6.90 19.88
N ASN A 177 0.15 -6.16 20.62
CA ASN A 177 0.18 -6.26 22.09
C ASN A 177 -0.60 -5.15 22.80
N GLY A 178 -1.02 -4.13 22.05
CA GLY A 178 -1.65 -2.94 22.61
C GLY A 178 -0.64 -1.91 23.13
N VAL A 179 -1.17 -0.75 23.51
CA VAL A 179 -0.39 0.40 24.01
C VAL A 179 -0.97 0.88 25.32
N GLN A 180 -0.13 0.96 26.32
CA GLN A 180 -0.48 1.52 27.62
C GLN A 180 0.35 2.79 27.88
N LYS A 181 -0.33 3.92 28.16
CA LYS A 181 0.32 5.18 28.56
C LYS A 181 -0.19 5.66 29.92
N LYS A 182 0.71 6.00 30.82
CA LYS A 182 0.38 6.60 32.12
C LYS A 182 -0.74 5.87 32.88
N ARG A 183 -0.72 4.52 32.93
CA ARG A 183 -1.73 3.64 33.57
C ARG A 183 -3.11 3.61 32.89
N ARG A 184 -3.24 4.16 31.68
CA ARG A 184 -4.46 4.01 30.86
C ARG A 184 -4.14 3.10 29.67
N GLN A 185 -5.05 2.15 29.42
CA GLN A 185 -5.03 1.39 28.18
C GLN A 185 -5.48 2.34 27.06
N GLU A 186 -4.57 2.65 26.14
CA GLU A 186 -4.86 3.54 25.02
C GLU A 186 -5.34 2.74 23.81
N PHE A 187 -4.84 1.50 23.70
CA PHE A 187 -5.15 0.58 22.63
C PHE A 187 -4.92 -0.86 23.10
N ASN A 188 -5.92 -1.73 22.95
CA ASN A 188 -5.85 -3.10 23.47
C ASN A 188 -4.94 -4.02 22.68
N GLY A 189 -4.94 -3.86 21.35
CA GLY A 189 -4.17 -4.67 20.41
C GLY A 189 -4.84 -5.99 20.04
N LEU A 190 -4.42 -6.54 18.92
CA LEU A 190 -4.98 -7.72 18.28
C LEU A 190 -5.16 -8.91 19.22
N ILE A 191 -4.16 -9.19 20.06
CA ILE A 191 -4.19 -10.38 20.94
C ILE A 191 -5.31 -10.26 21.98
N SER A 192 -5.53 -9.08 22.57
CA SER A 192 -6.57 -8.86 23.55
C SER A 192 -7.94 -8.79 22.90
N ASP A 193 -8.10 -7.90 21.93
CA ASP A 193 -9.37 -7.65 21.25
C ASP A 193 -9.91 -8.91 20.57
N TRP A 194 -9.07 -9.67 19.87
CA TRP A 194 -9.50 -10.94 19.30
C TRP A 194 -10.07 -11.89 20.36
N GLY A 195 -9.37 -11.98 21.51
CA GLY A 195 -9.82 -12.83 22.62
C GLY A 195 -11.16 -12.39 23.19
N ASP A 196 -11.38 -11.09 23.31
CA ASP A 196 -12.62 -10.52 23.80
C ASP A 196 -13.74 -10.70 22.76
N TRP A 197 -13.51 -10.32 21.52
CA TRP A 197 -14.45 -10.48 20.42
C TRP A 197 -14.89 -11.92 20.20
N GLN A 198 -13.96 -12.88 20.34
CA GLN A 198 -14.25 -14.31 20.20
C GLN A 198 -15.13 -14.83 21.37
N ARG A 199 -14.93 -14.30 22.58
CA ARG A 199 -15.74 -14.68 23.75
C ARG A 199 -17.16 -14.11 23.68
N GLU A 200 -17.29 -12.92 23.15
CA GLU A 200 -18.55 -12.19 23.03
C GLU A 200 -19.31 -12.54 21.75
N SER A 201 -18.69 -13.23 20.81
CA SER A 201 -19.25 -13.48 19.46
C SER A 201 -19.69 -12.18 18.77
N SER A 202 -18.86 -11.14 18.92
CA SER A 202 -19.17 -9.79 18.45
C SER A 202 -19.19 -9.69 16.92
N PHE A 203 -19.73 -8.59 16.39
CA PHE A 203 -19.66 -8.25 14.96
C PHE A 203 -18.22 -8.27 14.45
N ALA A 204 -17.27 -7.68 15.20
CA ALA A 204 -15.87 -7.67 14.86
C ALA A 204 -15.27 -9.10 14.78
N TYR A 205 -15.72 -10.02 15.62
CA TYR A 205 -15.34 -11.43 15.54
C TYR A 205 -15.80 -12.10 14.23
N GLU A 206 -17.06 -11.90 13.85
CA GLU A 206 -17.58 -12.46 12.59
C GLU A 206 -16.87 -11.87 11.37
N CYS A 207 -16.52 -10.57 11.40
CA CYS A 207 -15.70 -9.94 10.36
C CYS A 207 -14.29 -10.55 10.28
N LEU A 208 -13.61 -10.73 11.42
CA LEU A 208 -12.32 -11.41 11.48
C LEU A 208 -12.38 -12.84 10.93
N LYS A 209 -13.41 -13.58 11.30
CA LYS A 209 -13.61 -14.96 10.85
C LYS A 209 -13.78 -15.06 9.35
N LYS A 210 -14.69 -14.27 8.78
CA LYS A 210 -14.88 -14.17 7.32
C LYS A 210 -13.59 -13.68 6.63
N GLY A 211 -12.93 -12.69 7.20
CA GLY A 211 -11.67 -12.16 6.66
C GLY A 211 -10.56 -13.19 6.60
N VAL A 212 -10.37 -14.01 7.64
CA VAL A 212 -9.41 -15.12 7.65
C VAL A 212 -9.73 -16.12 6.54
N GLU A 213 -11.00 -16.44 6.33
CA GLU A 213 -11.43 -17.34 5.24
C GLU A 213 -11.16 -16.74 3.85
N HIS A 214 -11.52 -15.47 3.63
CA HIS A 214 -11.34 -14.77 2.35
C HIS A 214 -9.87 -14.53 1.99
N LEU A 215 -9.02 -14.22 2.98
CA LEU A 215 -7.60 -14.00 2.78
C LEU A 215 -6.79 -15.30 2.71
N SER A 216 -7.42 -16.46 2.91
CA SER A 216 -6.75 -17.76 2.79
C SER A 216 -6.46 -18.11 1.34
N PRO A 217 -5.31 -18.74 1.03
CA PRO A 217 -5.03 -19.21 -0.32
C PRO A 217 -6.02 -20.29 -0.76
N LYS A 218 -6.30 -20.34 -2.06
CA LYS A 218 -7.11 -21.44 -2.62
C LYS A 218 -6.44 -22.79 -2.35
N GLY A 219 -7.18 -23.72 -1.77
CA GLY A 219 -6.68 -25.07 -1.42
C GLY A 219 -6.04 -25.18 -0.04
N GLU A 220 -5.78 -24.06 0.63
CA GLU A 220 -5.23 -24.03 2.00
C GLU A 220 -6.04 -23.07 2.90
N PRO A 221 -7.35 -23.32 3.11
CA PRO A 221 -8.17 -22.44 3.93
C PRO A 221 -7.70 -22.47 5.39
N TYR A 222 -7.58 -21.28 5.96
CA TYR A 222 -7.39 -21.11 7.40
C TYR A 222 -8.75 -20.82 8.05
N SER A 223 -8.87 -21.22 9.30
CA SER A 223 -10.00 -20.88 10.15
C SER A 223 -9.53 -20.43 11.53
N ILE A 224 -10.40 -19.77 12.26
CA ILE A 224 -10.09 -19.35 13.62
C ILE A 224 -10.02 -20.60 14.52
N GLY A 225 -8.94 -20.68 15.32
CA GLY A 225 -8.73 -21.71 16.31
C GLY A 225 -9.11 -21.29 17.73
N SER A 226 -8.70 -22.07 18.69
CA SER A 226 -9.00 -21.84 20.11
C SER A 226 -8.05 -20.83 20.75
N LEU A 227 -8.52 -20.16 21.82
CA LEU A 227 -7.70 -19.31 22.67
C LEU A 227 -6.86 -20.19 23.62
N ARG A 228 -5.54 -20.10 23.56
CA ARG A 228 -4.62 -20.93 24.36
C ARG A 228 -3.58 -20.13 25.11
N ARG A 229 -3.32 -20.51 26.36
CA ARG A 229 -2.14 -20.03 27.07
C ARG A 229 -0.91 -20.74 26.51
N VAL A 230 0.08 -19.97 26.06
CA VAL A 230 1.25 -20.48 25.35
C VAL A 230 2.51 -20.37 26.20
N LYS A 231 2.63 -19.29 27.00
CA LYS A 231 3.80 -19.01 27.82
C LYS A 231 3.48 -19.22 29.30
N ALA A 232 4.44 -19.73 30.05
CA ALA A 232 4.27 -19.96 31.49
C ALA A 232 4.26 -18.64 32.28
N ASP A 233 5.05 -17.67 31.82
CA ASP A 233 5.24 -16.33 32.39
C ASP A 233 4.22 -15.29 31.90
N ASP A 234 3.38 -15.65 30.92
CA ASP A 234 2.35 -14.76 30.37
C ASP A 234 0.97 -15.43 30.60
N SER A 235 0.10 -14.76 31.37
CA SER A 235 -1.22 -15.27 31.68
C SER A 235 -2.24 -15.10 30.54
N ARG A 236 -1.90 -14.34 29.49
CA ARG A 236 -2.79 -14.08 28.33
C ARG A 236 -3.08 -15.39 27.59
N LYS A 237 -4.28 -15.47 27.08
CA LYS A 237 -4.66 -16.50 26.11
C LYS A 237 -4.45 -15.94 24.71
N PHE A 238 -3.63 -16.59 23.94
CA PHE A 238 -3.30 -16.18 22.57
C PHE A 238 -4.30 -16.79 21.60
N PRO A 239 -4.84 -16.01 20.67
CA PRO A 239 -5.60 -16.52 19.54
C PRO A 239 -4.75 -17.47 18.69
N SER A 240 -5.40 -18.40 18.02
CA SER A 240 -4.76 -19.31 17.08
C SER A 240 -5.52 -19.39 15.76
N ILE A 241 -4.80 -19.76 14.72
CA ILE A 241 -5.36 -20.14 13.41
C ILE A 241 -5.22 -21.62 13.23
N ARG A 242 -6.20 -22.23 12.54
CA ARG A 242 -6.23 -23.65 12.21
C ARG A 242 -6.03 -23.81 10.71
N SER A 243 -5.05 -24.60 10.31
CA SER A 243 -4.82 -24.97 8.90
C SER A 243 -5.78 -26.07 8.45
N VAL A 244 -5.84 -26.33 7.15
CA VAL A 244 -6.60 -27.43 6.53
C VAL A 244 -6.32 -28.79 7.17
N LEU A 245 -5.06 -29.02 7.60
CA LEU A 245 -4.63 -30.24 8.25
C LEU A 245 -5.09 -30.35 9.72
N GLY A 246 -5.93 -29.41 10.18
CA GLY A 246 -6.40 -29.39 11.57
C GLY A 246 -5.37 -28.92 12.60
N LYS A 247 -4.15 -28.55 12.16
CA LYS A 247 -3.11 -28.07 13.06
C LYS A 247 -3.40 -26.64 13.49
N GLU A 248 -3.53 -26.40 14.78
CA GLU A 248 -3.66 -25.07 15.36
C GLU A 248 -2.30 -24.45 15.68
N THR A 249 -2.07 -23.25 15.19
CA THR A 249 -0.87 -22.47 15.45
C THR A 249 -1.25 -21.18 16.17
N PRO A 250 -0.76 -20.93 17.40
CA PRO A 250 -0.92 -19.65 18.07
C PRO A 250 -0.32 -18.52 17.22
N LEU A 251 -0.99 -17.38 17.17
CA LEU A 251 -0.61 -16.26 16.28
C LEU A 251 0.81 -15.78 16.51
N ILE A 252 1.31 -15.82 17.74
CA ILE A 252 2.69 -15.43 18.08
C ILE A 252 3.77 -16.26 17.37
N TYR A 253 3.40 -17.45 16.88
CA TYR A 253 4.27 -18.36 16.10
C TYR A 253 3.90 -18.41 14.61
N ALA A 254 2.98 -17.56 14.17
CA ALA A 254 2.62 -17.45 12.76
C ALA A 254 3.79 -16.91 11.91
N SER A 255 3.84 -17.31 10.63
CA SER A 255 4.81 -16.78 9.68
C SER A 255 4.63 -15.27 9.46
N ALA A 256 5.67 -14.59 8.95
CA ALA A 256 5.60 -13.15 8.68
C ALA A 256 4.43 -12.80 7.77
N GLY A 257 4.20 -13.56 6.68
CA GLY A 257 3.08 -13.31 5.77
C GLY A 257 1.71 -13.46 6.44
N ILE A 258 1.51 -14.50 7.26
CA ILE A 258 0.27 -14.65 8.04
C ILE A 258 0.12 -13.49 9.02
N ARG A 259 1.20 -13.08 9.69
CA ARG A 259 1.15 -11.94 10.61
C ARG A 259 0.77 -10.65 9.89
N LYS A 260 1.33 -10.37 8.71
CA LYS A 260 0.98 -9.19 7.90
C LYS A 260 -0.51 -9.18 7.55
N ILE A 261 -1.02 -10.30 7.02
CA ILE A 261 -2.44 -10.45 6.67
C ILE A 261 -3.36 -10.22 7.87
N LEU A 262 -3.02 -10.81 9.03
CA LEU A 262 -3.81 -10.67 10.24
C LEU A 262 -3.72 -9.25 10.83
N SER A 263 -2.56 -8.59 10.74
CA SER A 263 -2.40 -7.19 11.13
C SER A 263 -3.30 -6.28 10.30
N LEU A 264 -3.32 -6.48 8.99
CA LEU A 264 -4.15 -5.71 8.07
C LEU A 264 -5.65 -5.94 8.34
N LEU A 265 -6.06 -7.21 8.43
CA LEU A 265 -7.44 -7.59 8.74
C LEU A 265 -7.91 -7.01 10.08
N TYR A 266 -7.07 -7.11 11.09
CA TYR A 266 -7.37 -6.55 12.40
C TYR A 266 -7.49 -5.03 12.34
N ALA A 267 -6.56 -4.34 11.70
CA ALA A 267 -6.57 -2.88 11.59
C ALA A 267 -7.86 -2.37 10.91
N MET A 268 -8.27 -3.02 9.82
CA MET A 268 -9.51 -2.69 9.11
C MET A 268 -10.74 -2.93 9.99
N THR A 269 -10.83 -4.12 10.60
CA THR A 269 -11.96 -4.48 11.47
C THR A 269 -12.05 -3.58 12.69
N TRP A 270 -10.92 -3.32 13.33
CA TRP A 270 -10.85 -2.46 14.50
C TRP A 270 -11.20 -1.01 14.16
N ALA A 271 -10.65 -0.46 13.07
CA ALA A 271 -10.93 0.91 12.65
C ALA A 271 -12.43 1.12 12.38
N TRP A 272 -13.09 0.15 11.75
CA TRP A 272 -14.53 0.20 11.51
C TRP A 272 -15.35 0.03 12.79
N ALA A 273 -15.03 -0.96 13.63
CA ALA A 273 -15.75 -1.20 14.89
C ALA A 273 -15.65 0.00 15.84
N GLU A 274 -14.45 0.56 16.01
CA GLU A 274 -14.23 1.77 16.81
C GLU A 274 -15.00 2.97 16.24
N HIS A 275 -15.02 3.14 14.91
CA HIS A 275 -15.76 4.19 14.25
C HIS A 275 -17.26 4.12 14.55
N ILE A 276 -17.86 2.94 14.46
CA ILE A 276 -19.28 2.75 14.77
C ILE A 276 -19.56 3.09 16.23
N GLU A 277 -18.72 2.62 17.16
CA GLU A 277 -18.85 2.94 18.59
C GLU A 277 -18.77 4.47 18.85
N LEU A 278 -17.85 5.15 18.18
CA LEU A 278 -17.73 6.62 18.28
C LEU A 278 -18.96 7.32 17.69
N CYS A 279 -19.48 6.84 16.55
CA CYS A 279 -20.70 7.39 15.95
C CYS A 279 -21.90 7.28 16.89
N GLU A 280 -22.08 6.13 17.51
CA GLU A 280 -23.14 5.92 18.52
C GLU A 280 -22.96 6.85 19.72
N LYS A 281 -21.76 6.93 20.27
CA LYS A 281 -21.41 7.76 21.42
C LYS A 281 -21.66 9.24 21.20
N TYR A 282 -21.33 9.74 20.01
CA TYR A 282 -21.45 11.17 19.66
C TYR A 282 -22.71 11.47 18.84
N THR A 283 -23.57 10.49 18.60
CA THR A 283 -24.81 10.63 17.81
C THR A 283 -24.50 11.17 16.40
N MET A 284 -23.44 10.68 15.78
CA MET A 284 -23.00 11.03 14.44
C MET A 284 -23.34 9.93 13.43
N LYS A 285 -23.44 10.30 12.16
CA LYS A 285 -23.61 9.32 11.08
C LYS A 285 -22.28 8.64 10.78
N PRO A 286 -22.28 7.32 10.51
CA PRO A 286 -21.10 6.63 10.04
C PRO A 286 -20.56 7.23 8.74
N ALA A 287 -19.23 7.17 8.57
CA ALA A 287 -18.56 7.57 7.34
C ALA A 287 -19.08 6.75 6.16
N SER A 288 -19.30 7.43 5.03
CA SER A 288 -19.74 6.76 3.78
C SER A 288 -18.57 6.31 2.91
N LYS A 289 -17.33 6.50 3.36
CA LYS A 289 -16.12 6.23 2.58
C LYS A 289 -15.01 5.68 3.44
N ILE A 290 -14.32 4.65 2.91
CA ILE A 290 -13.10 4.09 3.49
C ILE A 290 -12.00 4.10 2.42
N ILE A 291 -10.82 4.60 2.81
CA ILE A 291 -9.62 4.58 1.97
C ILE A 291 -8.62 3.63 2.62
N LEU A 292 -8.21 2.61 1.87
CA LEU A 292 -7.18 1.66 2.29
C LEU A 292 -5.92 1.91 1.47
N MET A 293 -4.83 2.20 2.15
CA MET A 293 -3.53 2.46 1.55
C MET A 293 -2.55 1.36 1.96
N LEU A 294 -1.88 0.73 0.99
CA LEU A 294 -0.98 -0.40 1.23
C LEU A 294 0.35 -0.17 0.51
N ASP A 295 1.41 -0.07 1.29
CA ASP A 295 2.76 0.01 0.72
C ASP A 295 3.36 -1.39 0.62
N GLU A 296 3.87 -1.74 -0.59
CA GLU A 296 4.39 -3.06 -0.92
C GLU A 296 3.45 -4.20 -0.46
N VAL A 297 2.27 -4.24 -1.10
CA VAL A 297 1.20 -5.17 -0.70
C VAL A 297 1.64 -6.63 -0.68
N GLU A 298 2.61 -7.00 -1.52
CA GLU A 298 3.18 -8.35 -1.61
C GLU A 298 4.25 -8.67 -0.58
N SER A 299 4.79 -7.69 0.14
CA SER A 299 5.92 -7.91 1.06
C SER A 299 5.59 -9.00 2.08
N HIS A 300 6.54 -9.92 2.30
CA HIS A 300 6.40 -11.11 3.15
C HIS A 300 5.34 -12.13 2.73
N LEU A 301 4.58 -11.91 1.64
CA LEU A 301 3.55 -12.84 1.20
C LEU A 301 4.12 -13.95 0.32
N HIS A 302 3.68 -15.18 0.59
CA HIS A 302 3.91 -16.31 -0.33
C HIS A 302 3.24 -16.02 -1.69
N PRO A 303 3.81 -16.47 -2.84
CA PRO A 303 3.24 -16.25 -4.17
C PRO A 303 1.75 -16.59 -4.32
N GLN A 304 1.26 -17.61 -3.61
CA GLN A 304 -0.17 -17.93 -3.61
C GLN A 304 -1.04 -16.79 -3.08
N TRP A 305 -0.60 -16.10 -2.03
CA TRP A 305 -1.29 -14.93 -1.50
C TRP A 305 -1.19 -13.72 -2.41
N GLN A 306 -0.01 -13.49 -3.01
CA GLN A 306 0.18 -12.39 -3.96
C GLN A 306 -0.83 -12.45 -5.12
N ARG A 307 -1.19 -13.66 -5.57
CA ARG A 307 -2.19 -13.88 -6.63
C ARG A 307 -3.64 -13.59 -6.23
N SER A 308 -3.94 -13.36 -4.97
CA SER A 308 -5.33 -13.20 -4.50
C SER A 308 -5.54 -12.02 -3.57
N ILE A 309 -4.46 -11.42 -3.08
CA ILE A 309 -4.54 -10.44 -1.97
C ILE A 309 -5.50 -9.27 -2.28
N LEU A 310 -5.39 -8.62 -3.44
CA LEU A 310 -6.23 -7.46 -3.76
C LEU A 310 -7.70 -7.85 -3.89
N LYS A 311 -8.00 -8.97 -4.57
CA LYS A 311 -9.36 -9.50 -4.67
C LYS A 311 -9.93 -9.91 -3.32
N SER A 312 -9.10 -10.52 -2.48
CA SER A 312 -9.50 -10.95 -1.15
C SER A 312 -9.79 -9.76 -0.23
N LEU A 313 -9.00 -8.69 -0.33
CA LEU A 313 -9.25 -7.44 0.39
C LEU A 313 -10.57 -6.79 -0.02
N GLU A 314 -10.87 -6.74 -1.32
CA GLU A 314 -12.16 -6.27 -1.81
C GLU A 314 -13.32 -7.08 -1.21
N SER A 315 -13.19 -8.42 -1.16
CA SER A 315 -14.20 -9.30 -0.56
C SER A 315 -14.34 -9.08 0.96
N VAL A 316 -13.23 -8.86 1.67
CA VAL A 316 -13.24 -8.53 3.12
C VAL A 316 -13.94 -7.21 3.36
N MET A 317 -13.60 -6.17 2.58
CA MET A 317 -14.25 -4.87 2.68
C MET A 317 -15.75 -4.97 2.44
N GLY A 318 -16.17 -5.69 1.37
CA GLY A 318 -17.59 -5.93 1.10
C GLY A 318 -18.30 -6.67 2.24
N SER A 319 -17.64 -7.62 2.91
CA SER A 319 -18.22 -8.35 4.05
C SER A 319 -18.28 -7.52 5.32
N LEU A 320 -17.31 -6.63 5.54
CA LEU A 320 -17.26 -5.72 6.68
C LEU A 320 -18.35 -4.64 6.60
N LEU A 321 -18.71 -4.24 5.40
CA LEU A 321 -19.56 -3.08 5.12
C LEU A 321 -20.95 -3.46 4.60
N VAL A 322 -21.32 -4.75 4.65
CA VAL A 322 -22.54 -5.29 4.03
C VAL A 322 -23.83 -4.58 4.43
N ASP A 323 -23.89 -4.10 5.68
CA ASP A 323 -25.06 -3.41 6.23
C ASP A 323 -24.99 -1.88 6.09
N TYR A 324 -23.97 -1.35 5.41
CA TYR A 324 -23.72 0.07 5.30
C TYR A 324 -23.49 0.48 3.83
N ASP A 325 -24.00 1.65 3.47
CA ASP A 325 -23.75 2.26 2.15
C ASP A 325 -22.40 3.00 2.18
N VAL A 326 -21.33 2.22 2.06
CA VAL A 326 -19.95 2.70 2.15
C VAL A 326 -19.18 2.37 0.88
N SER A 327 -18.65 3.38 0.24
CA SER A 327 -17.73 3.21 -0.89
C SER A 327 -16.28 3.05 -0.40
N THR A 328 -15.50 2.25 -1.15
CA THR A 328 -14.12 1.93 -0.79
C THR A 328 -13.17 2.35 -1.89
N GLN A 329 -12.02 2.92 -1.52
CA GLN A 329 -10.92 3.23 -2.43
C GLN A 329 -9.66 2.54 -1.93
N LEU A 330 -9.04 1.73 -2.79
CA LEU A 330 -7.78 1.04 -2.50
C LEU A 330 -6.65 1.70 -3.29
N ILE A 331 -5.59 2.09 -2.57
CA ILE A 331 -4.38 2.68 -3.16
C ILE A 331 -3.21 1.83 -2.71
N CYS A 332 -2.46 1.24 -3.64
CA CYS A 332 -1.37 0.35 -3.25
C CYS A 332 -0.14 0.51 -4.13
N THR A 333 1.01 0.17 -3.56
CA THR A 333 2.25 -0.03 -4.31
C THR A 333 2.56 -1.51 -4.42
N THR A 334 3.19 -1.92 -5.52
CA THR A 334 3.64 -3.30 -5.74
C THR A 334 4.84 -3.39 -6.67
N HIS A 335 5.73 -4.34 -6.40
CA HIS A 335 6.79 -4.80 -7.28
C HIS A 335 6.51 -6.20 -7.83
N SER A 336 5.32 -6.76 -7.55
CA SER A 336 5.00 -8.13 -7.90
C SER A 336 4.23 -8.25 -9.21
N PRO A 337 4.80 -8.90 -10.23
CA PRO A 337 4.06 -9.24 -11.45
C PRO A 337 2.90 -10.21 -11.18
N LEU A 338 2.95 -10.98 -10.07
CA LEU A 338 1.86 -11.84 -9.65
C LEU A 338 0.65 -11.04 -9.16
N VAL A 339 0.88 -9.93 -8.46
CA VAL A 339 -0.18 -9.02 -8.03
C VAL A 339 -0.85 -8.41 -9.25
N LEU A 340 -0.08 -7.87 -10.21
CA LEU A 340 -0.65 -7.31 -11.45
C LEU A 340 -1.38 -8.37 -12.28
N ALA A 341 -0.81 -9.56 -12.45
CA ALA A 341 -1.48 -10.65 -13.18
C ALA A 341 -2.81 -11.08 -12.51
N SER A 342 -2.94 -10.90 -11.20
CA SER A 342 -4.18 -11.20 -10.48
C SER A 342 -5.30 -10.20 -10.75
N LEU A 343 -4.97 -9.01 -11.20
CA LEU A 343 -5.90 -7.95 -11.57
C LEU A 343 -6.47 -8.11 -12.98
N ASP A 344 -5.81 -8.86 -13.88
CA ASP A 344 -6.23 -9.01 -15.26
C ASP A 344 -7.74 -9.29 -15.45
N PRO A 345 -8.40 -10.15 -14.63
CA PRO A 345 -9.82 -10.42 -14.78
C PRO A 345 -10.74 -9.37 -14.17
N ILE A 346 -10.25 -8.47 -13.31
CA ILE A 346 -11.09 -7.60 -12.47
C ILE A 346 -10.80 -6.11 -12.64
N PHE A 347 -9.73 -5.73 -13.35
CA PHE A 347 -9.37 -4.34 -13.58
C PHE A 347 -10.41 -3.66 -14.50
N ASP A 348 -10.88 -2.50 -14.08
CA ASP A 348 -11.88 -1.67 -14.75
C ASP A 348 -11.26 -0.30 -15.05
N GLU A 349 -10.95 -0.04 -16.32
CA GLU A 349 -10.25 1.19 -16.75
C GLU A 349 -10.99 2.49 -16.44
N GLU A 350 -12.32 2.42 -16.23
CA GLU A 350 -13.12 3.59 -15.85
C GLU A 350 -13.00 3.93 -14.35
N LYS A 351 -12.64 2.93 -13.51
CA LYS A 351 -12.61 3.07 -12.05
C LYS A 351 -11.22 2.86 -11.45
N ASP A 352 -10.30 2.31 -12.23
CA ASP A 352 -8.98 1.91 -11.75
C ASP A 352 -7.89 2.66 -12.51
N ALA A 353 -6.74 2.80 -11.86
CA ALA A 353 -5.56 3.42 -12.45
C ALA A 353 -4.30 2.59 -12.14
N LEU A 354 -3.44 2.44 -13.15
CA LEU A 354 -2.10 1.88 -13.01
C LEU A 354 -1.06 2.95 -13.35
N TYR A 355 -0.07 3.11 -12.48
CA TYR A 355 1.04 4.03 -12.68
C TYR A 355 2.36 3.30 -12.55
N THR A 356 3.30 3.65 -13.45
CA THR A 356 4.69 3.20 -13.39
C THR A 356 5.60 4.38 -13.08
N PHE A 357 6.43 4.21 -12.05
CA PHE A 357 7.55 5.09 -11.79
C PHE A 357 8.76 4.58 -12.56
N ASP A 358 9.38 5.45 -13.35
CA ASP A 358 10.59 5.17 -14.10
C ASP A 358 11.62 6.28 -13.86
N MET A 359 12.88 5.98 -14.14
CA MET A 359 13.95 6.95 -14.10
C MET A 359 14.44 7.22 -15.52
N ASN A 360 14.29 8.44 -15.96
CA ASN A 360 14.92 8.89 -17.20
C ASN A 360 16.44 8.90 -17.01
N ARG A 361 17.13 7.99 -17.70
CA ARG A 361 18.58 7.79 -17.53
C ARG A 361 19.42 8.94 -18.09
N GLU A 362 18.87 9.78 -18.95
CA GLU A 362 19.56 10.92 -19.54
C GLU A 362 19.46 12.16 -18.63
N THR A 363 18.28 12.42 -18.09
CA THR A 363 18.02 13.58 -17.22
C THR A 363 18.19 13.26 -15.73
N CYS A 364 18.22 11.98 -15.36
CA CYS A 364 18.17 11.49 -13.96
C CYS A 364 16.91 11.95 -13.21
N GLU A 365 15.86 12.29 -13.93
CA GLU A 365 14.58 12.68 -13.38
C GLU A 365 13.64 11.48 -13.23
N ILE A 366 12.81 11.50 -12.21
CA ILE A 366 11.77 10.49 -12.00
C ILE A 366 10.53 10.91 -12.76
N GLU A 367 10.08 10.03 -13.63
CA GLU A 367 8.87 10.18 -14.42
C GLU A 367 7.78 9.27 -13.86
N LEU A 368 6.56 9.79 -13.74
CA LEU A 368 5.39 9.03 -13.42
C LEU A 368 4.51 8.91 -14.66
N LYS A 369 4.23 7.68 -15.06
CA LYS A 369 3.43 7.42 -16.25
C LYS A 369 2.17 6.66 -15.89
N ARG A 370 1.01 7.16 -16.34
CA ARG A 370 -0.23 6.40 -16.33
C ARG A 370 -0.18 5.36 -17.43
N GLU A 371 -0.31 4.08 -17.09
CA GLU A 371 -0.27 2.98 -18.04
C GLU A 371 -1.67 2.63 -18.54
N GLU A 372 -1.79 2.39 -19.86
CA GLU A 372 -2.99 1.76 -20.40
C GLU A 372 -3.04 0.29 -19.94
N TRP A 373 -4.20 -0.16 -19.46
CA TRP A 373 -4.33 -1.52 -19.01
C TRP A 373 -4.38 -2.50 -20.18
N VAL A 374 -3.40 -3.38 -20.25
CA VAL A 374 -3.38 -4.47 -21.23
C VAL A 374 -3.33 -5.80 -20.47
N ARG A 375 -4.35 -6.63 -20.64
CA ARG A 375 -4.36 -7.98 -20.06
C ARG A 375 -3.21 -8.81 -20.62
N ARG A 376 -2.34 -9.28 -19.75
CA ARG A 376 -1.15 -10.04 -20.14
C ARG A 376 -1.24 -11.52 -19.80
N GLY A 377 -2.19 -11.93 -18.96
CA GLY A 377 -2.55 -13.31 -18.65
C GLY A 377 -1.62 -14.05 -17.72
N SER A 378 -0.35 -13.66 -17.62
CA SER A 378 0.64 -14.34 -16.76
C SER A 378 1.66 -13.40 -16.13
N SER A 379 2.26 -13.82 -15.00
CA SER A 379 3.34 -13.07 -14.36
C SER A 379 4.58 -12.94 -15.24
N ALA A 380 4.90 -13.95 -16.04
CA ALA A 380 6.01 -13.88 -17.00
C ALA A 380 5.78 -12.81 -18.07
N ALA A 381 4.55 -12.70 -18.60
CA ALA A 381 4.20 -11.67 -19.56
C ALA A 381 4.16 -10.27 -18.93
N TRP A 382 3.86 -10.13 -17.64
CA TRP A 382 4.00 -8.88 -16.90
C TRP A 382 5.47 -8.51 -16.71
N LEU A 383 6.33 -9.46 -16.31
CA LEU A 383 7.78 -9.23 -16.15
C LEU A 383 8.44 -8.67 -17.42
N THR A 384 8.06 -9.21 -18.60
CA THR A 384 8.62 -8.77 -19.89
C THR A 384 7.85 -7.63 -20.54
N SER A 385 6.96 -6.98 -19.80
CA SER A 385 6.20 -5.83 -20.26
C SER A 385 6.98 -4.52 -20.04
N PRO A 386 6.59 -3.42 -20.71
CA PRO A 386 7.15 -2.10 -20.43
C PRO A 386 7.05 -1.66 -18.98
N VAL A 387 6.08 -2.20 -18.24
CA VAL A 387 5.84 -1.90 -16.81
C VAL A 387 7.00 -2.37 -15.92
N PHE A 388 7.61 -3.53 -16.21
CA PHE A 388 8.76 -4.06 -15.46
C PHE A 388 10.06 -3.96 -16.24
N GLY A 389 10.01 -3.78 -17.56
CA GLY A 389 11.16 -3.51 -18.41
C GLY A 389 12.18 -4.64 -18.53
N LEU A 390 11.88 -5.86 -18.06
CA LEU A 390 12.79 -7.00 -18.19
C LEU A 390 12.76 -7.55 -19.61
N GLU A 391 13.92 -7.87 -20.18
CA GLU A 391 14.00 -8.49 -21.51
C GLU A 391 13.51 -9.94 -21.48
N THR A 392 13.69 -10.65 -20.37
CA THR A 392 13.25 -12.04 -20.16
C THR A 392 12.80 -12.30 -18.72
N ASP A 393 12.04 -13.39 -18.54
CA ASP A 393 11.63 -13.93 -17.23
C ASP A 393 12.65 -14.92 -16.63
N SER A 394 13.88 -14.90 -17.14
CA SER A 394 14.91 -15.93 -16.91
C SER A 394 16.12 -15.38 -16.16
N SER A 395 17.05 -16.28 -15.79
CA SER A 395 18.32 -15.87 -15.22
C SER A 395 19.19 -15.12 -16.26
N GLU A 396 19.98 -14.16 -15.79
CA GLU A 396 20.94 -13.42 -16.63
C GLU A 396 21.84 -14.35 -17.45
N GLN A 397 22.31 -15.43 -16.84
CA GLN A 397 23.16 -16.42 -17.52
C GLN A 397 22.44 -17.13 -18.68
N ARG A 398 21.14 -17.46 -18.51
CA ARG A 398 20.33 -18.04 -19.59
C ARG A 398 20.13 -17.02 -20.71
N GLU A 399 19.84 -15.80 -20.35
CA GLU A 399 19.66 -14.70 -21.32
C GLU A 399 20.93 -14.47 -22.15
N GLU A 400 22.09 -14.38 -21.48
CA GLU A 400 23.39 -14.21 -22.13
C GLU A 400 23.71 -15.38 -23.06
N ALA A 401 23.49 -16.63 -22.61
CA ALA A 401 23.70 -17.80 -23.44
C ALA A 401 22.78 -17.83 -24.68
N ILE A 402 21.52 -17.43 -24.53
CA ILE A 402 20.57 -17.32 -25.66
C ILE A 402 20.98 -16.18 -26.61
N LYS A 403 21.44 -15.04 -26.08
CA LYS A 403 21.90 -13.91 -26.87
C LYS A 403 23.17 -14.29 -27.69
N GLU A 404 24.12 -14.95 -27.05
CA GLU A 404 25.30 -15.48 -27.76
C GLU A 404 24.89 -16.47 -28.84
N ALA A 405 23.96 -17.39 -28.56
CA ALA A 405 23.50 -18.35 -29.54
C ALA A 405 22.77 -17.69 -30.75
N LYS A 406 21.95 -16.67 -30.51
CA LYS A 406 21.33 -15.89 -31.59
C LYS A 406 22.39 -15.17 -32.46
N LEU A 407 23.42 -14.57 -31.82
CA LEU A 407 24.53 -13.93 -32.50
C LEU A 407 25.34 -14.93 -33.31
N ALA A 408 25.66 -16.10 -32.78
CA ALA A 408 26.36 -17.17 -33.49
C ALA A 408 25.62 -17.58 -34.77
N VAL A 409 24.30 -17.75 -34.68
CA VAL A 409 23.46 -18.03 -35.86
C VAL A 409 23.48 -16.87 -36.86
N ARG A 410 23.39 -15.61 -36.40
CA ARG A 410 23.41 -14.42 -37.27
C ARG A 410 24.73 -14.24 -37.96
N ASN A 411 25.85 -14.34 -37.24
CA ASN A 411 27.20 -14.10 -37.74
C ASN A 411 27.81 -15.29 -38.51
N ARG A 412 27.07 -16.42 -38.60
CA ARG A 412 27.52 -17.64 -39.31
C ARG A 412 28.86 -18.14 -38.80
N VAL A 413 29.01 -18.25 -37.50
CA VAL A 413 30.22 -18.71 -36.83
C VAL A 413 30.67 -20.13 -37.28
N SER A 414 31.89 -20.50 -37.03
CA SER A 414 32.42 -21.86 -37.30
C SER A 414 31.73 -22.92 -36.41
N GLU A 415 31.85 -24.19 -36.79
CA GLU A 415 31.30 -25.30 -35.99
C GLU A 415 31.93 -25.36 -34.60
N GLU A 416 33.23 -25.03 -34.50
CA GLU A 416 33.98 -25.02 -33.24
C GLU A 416 33.45 -23.95 -32.28
N GLU A 417 33.22 -22.73 -32.77
CA GLU A 417 32.59 -21.67 -31.98
C GLU A 417 31.14 -21.99 -31.61
N ALA A 418 30.38 -22.60 -32.51
CA ALA A 418 29.01 -23.04 -32.25
C ALA A 418 28.96 -24.11 -31.17
N ARG A 419 29.98 -24.98 -31.05
CA ARG A 419 30.10 -26.01 -30.03
C ARG A 419 30.31 -25.39 -28.64
N VAL A 420 31.16 -24.34 -28.54
CA VAL A 420 31.33 -23.61 -27.27
C VAL A 420 30.04 -22.97 -26.83
N VAL A 421 29.27 -22.35 -27.72
CA VAL A 421 27.97 -21.80 -27.44
C VAL A 421 26.98 -22.87 -27.03
N HIS A 422 27.01 -24.05 -27.69
CA HIS A 422 26.16 -25.18 -27.33
C HIS A 422 26.45 -25.67 -25.91
N GLU A 423 27.70 -25.80 -25.49
CA GLU A 423 28.08 -26.17 -24.14
C GLU A 423 27.56 -25.18 -23.09
N LYS A 424 27.64 -23.86 -23.39
CA LYS A 424 27.03 -22.84 -22.52
C LYS A 424 25.51 -23.02 -22.41
N LEU A 425 24.83 -23.27 -23.52
CA LEU A 425 23.39 -23.55 -23.52
C LEU A 425 23.06 -24.81 -22.69
N VAL A 426 23.83 -25.89 -22.82
CA VAL A 426 23.65 -27.11 -22.03
C VAL A 426 23.84 -26.85 -20.54
N ALA A 427 24.79 -26.00 -20.18
CA ALA A 427 25.05 -25.63 -18.78
C ALA A 427 23.96 -24.75 -18.16
N THR A 428 23.21 -23.98 -18.97
CA THR A 428 22.30 -22.94 -18.48
C THR A 428 20.82 -23.23 -18.74
N LEU A 429 20.48 -23.99 -19.80
CA LEU A 429 19.11 -24.28 -20.18
C LEU A 429 18.66 -25.64 -19.69
N HIS A 430 17.42 -25.70 -19.19
CA HIS A 430 16.76 -26.98 -18.91
C HIS A 430 16.52 -27.76 -20.21
N GLN A 431 16.55 -29.11 -20.17
CA GLN A 431 16.37 -29.96 -21.36
C GLN A 431 15.06 -29.74 -22.13
N ALA A 432 14.00 -29.33 -21.43
CA ALA A 432 12.70 -29.01 -22.00
C ALA A 432 12.56 -27.54 -22.41
N ASP A 433 13.63 -26.73 -22.43
CA ASP A 433 13.56 -25.33 -22.81
C ASP A 433 13.11 -25.17 -24.28
N PRO A 434 12.11 -24.31 -24.56
CA PRO A 434 11.63 -24.10 -25.95
C PRO A 434 12.71 -23.62 -26.92
N PHE A 435 13.76 -22.95 -26.40
CA PHE A 435 14.86 -22.46 -27.24
C PHE A 435 15.62 -23.58 -27.94
N TRP A 436 15.63 -24.80 -27.39
CA TRP A 436 16.27 -25.97 -28.02
C TRP A 436 15.74 -26.28 -29.41
N SER A 437 14.44 -26.09 -29.65
CA SER A 437 13.85 -26.28 -30.97
C SER A 437 14.42 -25.32 -31.99
N PHE A 438 14.57 -24.05 -31.62
CA PHE A 438 15.18 -23.02 -32.45
C PHE A 438 16.65 -23.35 -32.71
N TRP A 439 17.43 -23.64 -31.65
CA TRP A 439 18.87 -23.91 -31.75
C TRP A 439 19.15 -25.11 -32.63
N ARG A 440 18.51 -26.27 -32.41
CA ARG A 440 18.68 -27.50 -33.18
C ARG A 440 18.34 -27.30 -34.66
N THR A 441 17.22 -26.66 -34.97
CA THR A 441 16.83 -26.36 -36.36
C THR A 441 17.87 -25.46 -37.08
N ARG A 442 18.47 -24.52 -36.36
CA ARG A 442 19.49 -23.65 -36.92
C ARG A 442 20.81 -24.36 -37.07
N ALA A 443 21.21 -25.20 -36.13
CA ALA A 443 22.42 -26.04 -36.22
C ALA A 443 22.35 -26.96 -37.42
N GLU A 444 21.22 -27.70 -37.61
CA GLU A 444 21.02 -28.54 -38.80
C GLU A 444 21.13 -27.78 -40.10
N LYS A 445 20.47 -26.63 -40.22
CA LYS A 445 20.55 -25.78 -41.43
C LYS A 445 21.96 -25.23 -41.71
N ARG A 446 22.81 -25.16 -40.70
CA ARG A 446 24.20 -24.72 -40.80
C ARG A 446 25.19 -25.88 -40.97
N GLY A 447 24.73 -27.12 -40.81
CA GLY A 447 25.56 -28.30 -40.88
C GLY A 447 26.46 -28.51 -39.65
N TRP A 448 26.14 -27.81 -38.52
CA TRP A 448 26.89 -28.00 -37.28
C TRP A 448 26.55 -29.33 -36.62
N LYS A 449 27.55 -30.12 -36.28
CA LYS A 449 27.43 -31.39 -35.54
C LYS A 449 27.65 -31.12 -34.03
N LEU A 450 26.56 -30.70 -33.34
CA LEU A 450 26.57 -30.27 -31.94
C LEU A 450 26.10 -31.40 -31.01
#